data_39150eed51f8727596668fa3755b2f73
#
_entry.id   39150eed51f8727596668fa3755b2f73
#
_cell.length_a   1.000
_cell.length_b   1.000
_cell.length_c   1.000
_cell.angle_alpha   90.00
_cell.angle_beta   90.00
_cell.angle_gamma   90.00
#
_symmetry.space_group_name_H-M   'P 1'
#
loop_
_entity.id
_entity.type
_entity.pdbx_description
1 polymer ?
#
loop_
_entity_poly.entity_id
_entity_poly.type
_entity_poly.pdbx_seq_one_letter_code
_entity_poly.pdbx_strand_id
1 'polypeptide(L)'
;MPSQESLTSSKVQFFISGRNLKDMDIVGVSDPFVIVFMREHPSQPWNQFGRTEMIKDNLNPDFEQSFIIQYFFEKHQYVKFEVQDGNNVSGKSSLIGLVETTVGSIVGSRQQTFIADIVMPGKTNSRGKLIVRADSVKESNMEITMRVGGLNLPTTASCLCANNNIYLEIYRGTPELTNWFKVKDFDPVVGNLNPVFSTFTCKGQQLCNSDMNLPIMFKFMNQVSAT
;
A
#
# COMPACT_ATOMS: atom_id res chain seq x y z
N MET A 1 -38.26 21.80 -14.21
CA MET A 1 -37.09 20.95 -14.37
C MET A 1 -36.37 20.97 -13.03
N PRO A 2 -36.15 19.85 -12.33
CA PRO A 2 -35.40 19.89 -11.10
C PRO A 2 -33.94 20.25 -11.45
N SER A 3 -33.41 21.25 -10.77
CA SER A 3 -32.00 21.64 -10.83
C SER A 3 -31.17 20.39 -10.47
N GLN A 4 -30.25 20.00 -11.35
CA GLN A 4 -29.19 19.05 -10.98
C GLN A 4 -28.36 19.71 -9.87
N GLU A 5 -28.62 19.31 -8.63
CA GLU A 5 -27.70 19.60 -7.53
C GLU A 5 -26.34 19.01 -7.92
N SER A 6 -25.36 19.87 -8.11
CA SER A 6 -24.00 19.43 -8.33
C SER A 6 -23.52 18.78 -7.02
N LEU A 7 -23.48 17.44 -6.98
CA LEU A 7 -22.96 16.69 -5.84
C LEU A 7 -21.53 17.15 -5.54
N THR A 8 -21.30 17.56 -4.31
CA THR A 8 -19.94 17.91 -3.86
C THR A 8 -19.09 16.67 -3.87
N SER A 9 -18.01 16.67 -4.64
CA SER A 9 -17.13 15.54 -4.76
C SER A 9 -15.67 15.95 -4.65
N SER A 10 -14.85 15.04 -4.14
CA SER A 10 -13.40 15.18 -4.06
C SER A 10 -12.73 13.87 -4.46
N LYS A 11 -11.47 13.92 -4.88
CA LYS A 11 -10.67 12.71 -5.08
C LYS A 11 -9.91 12.41 -3.81
N VAL A 12 -9.98 11.15 -3.38
CA VAL A 12 -9.22 10.61 -2.24
C VAL A 12 -8.37 9.43 -2.70
N GLN A 13 -7.18 9.32 -2.16
CA GLN A 13 -6.25 8.23 -2.44
C GLN A 13 -6.14 7.34 -1.21
N PHE A 14 -6.36 6.04 -1.40
CA PHE A 14 -6.22 5.04 -0.36
C PHE A 14 -4.88 4.33 -0.46
N PHE A 15 -4.16 4.30 0.65
CA PHE A 15 -2.94 3.52 0.87
C PHE A 15 -3.27 2.38 1.82
N ILE A 16 -2.92 1.17 1.43
CA ILE A 16 -3.30 -0.05 2.13
C ILE A 16 -2.08 -0.69 2.77
N SER A 17 -2.23 -1.20 3.98
CA SER A 17 -1.25 -2.05 4.64
C SER A 17 -1.91 -3.11 5.51
N GLY A 18 -1.21 -4.22 5.71
CA GLY A 18 -1.61 -5.29 6.62
C GLY A 18 -0.70 -5.35 7.84
N ARG A 19 -1.23 -5.85 8.96
CA ARG A 19 -0.43 -6.12 10.16
C ARG A 19 -0.88 -7.40 10.83
N ASN A 20 0.11 -8.23 11.20
CA ASN A 20 -0.09 -9.51 11.86
C ASN A 20 -1.10 -10.39 11.10
N LEU A 21 -0.94 -10.45 9.78
CA LEU A 21 -1.79 -11.29 8.93
C LEU A 21 -1.64 -12.75 9.34
N LYS A 22 -2.75 -13.49 9.28
CA LYS A 22 -2.70 -14.92 9.54
C LYS A 22 -1.91 -15.59 8.42
N ASP A 23 -0.88 -16.35 8.82
CA ASP A 23 -0.16 -17.23 7.93
C ASP A 23 -1.07 -18.38 7.46
N MET A 24 -1.14 -18.59 6.16
CA MET A 24 -1.95 -19.62 5.52
C MET A 24 -1.10 -20.76 4.98
N ASP A 25 0.21 -20.55 4.85
CA ASP A 25 1.14 -21.55 4.32
C ASP A 25 1.57 -22.56 5.39
N ILE A 26 1.76 -23.79 4.95
CA ILE A 26 2.33 -24.87 5.80
C ILE A 26 3.85 -24.83 5.77
N VAL A 27 4.41 -24.37 4.65
CA VAL A 27 5.86 -24.23 4.43
C VAL A 27 6.11 -22.84 3.82
N GLY A 28 6.86 -22.01 4.52
CA GLY A 28 7.09 -20.61 4.13
C GLY A 28 6.23 -19.65 4.94
N VAL A 29 6.04 -18.48 4.41
CA VAL A 29 5.20 -17.40 4.94
C VAL A 29 4.31 -16.92 3.82
N SER A 30 3.05 -16.62 4.11
CA SER A 30 2.07 -16.17 3.12
C SER A 30 2.52 -14.98 2.29
N ASP A 31 2.08 -14.95 1.02
CA ASP A 31 2.33 -13.92 0.00
C ASP A 31 1.09 -13.03 -0.16
N PRO A 32 0.82 -12.08 0.75
CA PRO A 32 -0.44 -11.36 0.78
C PRO A 32 -0.59 -10.36 -0.37
N PHE A 33 -1.85 -10.19 -0.81
CA PHE A 33 -2.32 -9.09 -1.63
C PHE A 33 -3.77 -8.75 -1.28
N VAL A 34 -4.23 -7.57 -1.70
CA VAL A 34 -5.60 -7.10 -1.41
C VAL A 34 -6.34 -6.83 -2.71
N ILE A 35 -7.57 -7.36 -2.81
CA ILE A 35 -8.51 -6.99 -3.86
C ILE A 35 -9.52 -6.01 -3.28
N VAL A 36 -9.70 -4.88 -3.96
CA VAL A 36 -10.63 -3.83 -3.58
C VAL A 36 -11.87 -3.94 -4.45
N PHE A 37 -13.04 -4.01 -3.81
CA PHE A 37 -14.34 -4.01 -4.46
C PHE A 37 -15.15 -2.80 -4.01
N MET A 38 -15.99 -2.31 -4.90
CA MET A 38 -16.91 -1.21 -4.60
C MET A 38 -18.33 -1.51 -5.08
N ARG A 39 -19.32 -0.90 -4.42
CA ARG A 39 -20.71 -0.83 -4.84
C ARG A 39 -21.37 0.45 -4.31
N GLU A 40 -22.38 0.94 -4.99
CA GLU A 40 -23.10 2.16 -4.59
C GLU A 40 -24.32 1.84 -3.69
N HIS A 41 -24.86 0.62 -3.76
CA HIS A 41 -26.01 0.21 -2.97
C HIS A 41 -25.82 -1.22 -2.43
N PRO A 42 -26.32 -1.54 -1.20
CA PRO A 42 -26.17 -2.88 -0.60
C PRO A 42 -26.71 -4.04 -1.44
N SER A 43 -27.76 -3.79 -2.26
CA SER A 43 -28.37 -4.81 -3.13
C SER A 43 -27.60 -5.03 -4.44
N GLN A 44 -26.64 -4.18 -4.77
CA GLN A 44 -25.84 -4.35 -5.97
C GLN A 44 -24.71 -5.36 -5.75
N PRO A 45 -24.28 -6.08 -6.80
CA PRO A 45 -23.10 -6.93 -6.73
C PRO A 45 -21.86 -6.09 -6.45
N TRP A 46 -20.88 -6.71 -5.81
CA TRP A 46 -19.56 -6.13 -5.66
C TRP A 46 -18.82 -6.11 -7.00
N ASN A 47 -18.36 -4.94 -7.41
CA ASN A 47 -17.54 -4.76 -8.60
C ASN A 47 -16.08 -4.60 -8.19
N GLN A 48 -15.19 -5.38 -8.79
CA GLN A 48 -13.75 -5.23 -8.53
C GLN A 48 -13.29 -3.87 -9.03
N PHE A 49 -12.72 -3.07 -8.12
CA PHE A 49 -12.16 -1.76 -8.41
C PHE A 49 -10.68 -1.85 -8.77
N GLY A 50 -9.95 -2.73 -8.08
CA GLY A 50 -8.54 -2.97 -8.33
C GLY A 50 -7.94 -4.01 -7.38
N ARG A 51 -6.64 -4.20 -7.49
CA ARG A 51 -5.88 -5.06 -6.58
C ARG A 51 -4.48 -4.49 -6.35
N THR A 52 -3.88 -4.80 -5.20
CA THR A 52 -2.47 -4.51 -4.91
C THR A 52 -1.55 -5.50 -5.62
N GLU A 53 -0.26 -5.19 -5.63
CA GLU A 53 0.79 -6.18 -5.86
C GLU A 53 0.77 -7.23 -4.75
N MET A 54 1.40 -8.37 -5.00
CA MET A 54 1.61 -9.44 -4.04
C MET A 54 3.00 -9.26 -3.42
N ILE A 55 3.07 -9.24 -2.09
CA ILE A 55 4.33 -9.09 -1.36
C ILE A 55 4.70 -10.45 -0.78
N LYS A 56 5.85 -10.97 -1.19
CA LYS A 56 6.31 -12.30 -0.79
C LYS A 56 6.73 -12.36 0.67
N ASP A 57 6.41 -13.48 1.32
CA ASP A 57 6.89 -13.87 2.64
C ASP A 57 6.71 -12.75 3.70
N ASN A 58 5.54 -12.06 3.72
CA ASN A 58 5.36 -10.89 4.58
C ASN A 58 3.98 -10.81 5.22
N LEU A 59 3.90 -11.01 6.53
CA LEU A 59 2.65 -10.87 7.31
C LEU A 59 2.35 -9.43 7.75
N ASN A 60 3.22 -8.47 7.41
CA ASN A 60 3.06 -7.04 7.72
C ASN A 60 3.28 -6.15 6.49
N PRO A 61 2.61 -6.42 5.35
CA PRO A 61 2.87 -5.72 4.10
C PRO A 61 2.47 -4.26 4.14
N ASP A 62 3.29 -3.40 3.54
CA ASP A 62 2.94 -2.06 3.09
C ASP A 62 2.88 -2.09 1.55
N PHE A 63 1.69 -1.93 0.98
CA PHE A 63 1.51 -2.03 -0.47
C PHE A 63 1.87 -0.72 -1.16
N GLU A 64 2.55 -0.82 -2.32
CA GLU A 64 2.88 0.34 -3.16
C GLU A 64 1.64 0.81 -3.94
N GLN A 65 0.85 -0.15 -4.44
CA GLN A 65 -0.36 0.16 -5.19
C GLN A 65 -1.38 0.87 -4.32
N SER A 66 -1.72 2.08 -4.71
CA SER A 66 -2.76 2.90 -4.09
C SER A 66 -3.95 3.09 -5.03
N PHE A 67 -5.10 3.53 -4.49
CA PHE A 67 -6.35 3.64 -5.22
C PHE A 67 -6.92 5.05 -5.11
N ILE A 68 -7.14 5.70 -6.26
CA ILE A 68 -7.81 7.02 -6.31
C ILE A 68 -9.29 6.78 -6.53
N ILE A 69 -10.10 7.28 -5.60
CA ILE A 69 -11.54 7.12 -5.58
C ILE A 69 -12.21 8.49 -5.65
N GLN A 70 -13.22 8.62 -6.51
CA GLN A 70 -14.10 9.79 -6.49
C GLN A 70 -15.03 9.67 -5.30
N TYR A 71 -14.82 10.49 -4.28
CA TYR A 71 -15.63 10.54 -3.07
C TYR A 71 -16.75 11.57 -3.21
N PHE A 72 -17.98 11.15 -2.94
CA PHE A 72 -19.18 11.98 -2.92
C PHE A 72 -19.67 12.10 -1.49
N PHE A 73 -19.67 13.30 -0.96
CA PHE A 73 -19.94 13.56 0.45
C PHE A 73 -21.34 13.09 0.88
N GLU A 74 -22.35 13.26 -0.01
CA GLU A 74 -23.74 12.92 0.25
C GLU A 74 -24.11 11.46 -0.10
N LYS A 75 -23.16 10.63 -0.59
CA LYS A 75 -23.43 9.26 -1.01
C LYS A 75 -22.78 8.22 -0.11
N HIS A 76 -23.53 7.16 0.16
CA HIS A 76 -22.94 5.95 0.72
C HIS A 76 -22.23 5.17 -0.39
N GLN A 77 -20.91 5.14 -0.34
CA GLN A 77 -20.07 4.35 -1.24
C GLN A 77 -19.48 3.19 -0.43
N TYR A 78 -19.94 1.98 -0.71
CA TYR A 78 -19.49 0.78 0.00
C TYR A 78 -18.20 0.28 -0.61
N VAL A 79 -17.26 -0.11 0.26
CA VAL A 79 -15.97 -0.69 -0.13
C VAL A 79 -15.72 -1.97 0.66
N LYS A 80 -15.21 -3.00 -0.04
CA LYS A 80 -14.78 -4.27 0.54
C LYS A 80 -13.35 -4.53 0.14
N PHE A 81 -12.55 -4.91 1.11
CA PHE A 81 -11.16 -5.35 0.94
C PHE A 81 -11.10 -6.85 1.20
N GLU A 82 -10.73 -7.64 0.21
CA GLU A 82 -10.42 -9.05 0.37
C GLU A 82 -8.91 -9.23 0.44
N VAL A 83 -8.43 -9.67 1.59
CA VAL A 83 -7.02 -9.97 1.82
C VAL A 83 -6.82 -11.43 1.48
N GLN A 84 -5.96 -11.69 0.52
CA GLN A 84 -5.70 -13.02 -0.02
C GLN A 84 -4.22 -13.35 0.11
N ASP A 85 -3.97 -14.63 0.23
CA ASP A 85 -2.66 -15.24 0.15
C ASP A 85 -2.47 -15.83 -1.25
N GLY A 86 -1.43 -15.42 -1.95
CA GLY A 86 -1.11 -15.88 -3.30
C GLY A 86 -0.22 -17.09 -3.30
N ASN A 87 -0.45 -18.00 -4.24
CA ASN A 87 0.46 -19.12 -4.47
C ASN A 87 1.01 -19.04 -5.89
N ASN A 88 2.27 -18.65 -6.01
CA ASN A 88 2.95 -18.48 -7.30
C ASN A 88 3.09 -19.79 -8.10
N VAL A 89 3.06 -20.94 -7.45
CA VAL A 89 3.25 -22.25 -8.09
C VAL A 89 1.96 -22.74 -8.73
N SER A 90 0.82 -22.57 -8.03
CA SER A 90 -0.48 -23.06 -8.51
C SER A 90 -1.34 -22.01 -9.21
N GLY A 91 -0.97 -20.73 -9.13
CA GLY A 91 -1.78 -19.61 -9.62
C GLY A 91 -3.10 -19.43 -8.86
N LYS A 92 -3.31 -20.15 -7.77
CA LYS A 92 -4.49 -20.07 -6.91
C LYS A 92 -4.20 -19.16 -5.72
N SER A 93 -5.24 -18.53 -5.19
CA SER A 93 -5.15 -17.76 -3.97
C SER A 93 -6.10 -18.32 -2.90
N SER A 94 -5.75 -18.09 -1.64
CA SER A 94 -6.55 -18.44 -0.46
C SER A 94 -7.01 -17.18 0.25
N LEU A 95 -8.29 -17.12 0.65
CA LEU A 95 -8.82 -15.98 1.37
C LEU A 95 -8.30 -15.98 2.83
N ILE A 96 -7.47 -14.99 3.16
CA ILE A 96 -7.12 -14.71 4.57
C ILE A 96 -8.36 -14.19 5.30
N GLY A 97 -9.07 -13.25 4.72
CA GLY A 97 -10.31 -12.69 5.25
C GLY A 97 -10.68 -11.38 4.54
N LEU A 98 -11.70 -10.70 5.06
CA LEU A 98 -12.19 -9.47 4.45
C LEU A 98 -12.55 -8.40 5.49
N VAL A 99 -12.66 -7.16 5.00
CA VAL A 99 -13.17 -5.99 5.72
C VAL A 99 -14.18 -5.29 4.81
N GLU A 100 -15.38 -5.03 5.31
CA GLU A 100 -16.40 -4.22 4.64
C GLU A 100 -16.64 -2.92 5.41
N THR A 101 -16.70 -1.80 4.69
CA THR A 101 -16.92 -0.46 5.26
C THR A 101 -17.45 0.48 4.19
N THR A 102 -17.37 1.80 4.43
CA THR A 102 -17.71 2.83 3.45
C THR A 102 -16.52 3.78 3.23
N VAL A 103 -16.48 4.41 2.06
CA VAL A 103 -15.47 5.46 1.77
C VAL A 103 -15.56 6.57 2.82
N GLY A 104 -16.77 6.99 3.19
CA GLY A 104 -16.99 8.02 4.22
C GLY A 104 -16.43 7.63 5.59
N SER A 105 -16.56 6.35 6.00
CA SER A 105 -15.99 5.86 7.25
C SER A 105 -14.46 5.91 7.25
N ILE A 106 -13.83 5.62 6.12
CA ILE A 106 -12.37 5.70 5.99
C ILE A 106 -11.90 7.15 6.06
N VAL A 107 -12.50 8.03 5.27
CA VAL A 107 -12.15 9.47 5.21
C VAL A 107 -12.39 10.17 6.54
N GLY A 108 -13.49 9.81 7.24
CA GLY A 108 -13.84 10.37 8.56
C GLY A 108 -13.09 9.77 9.75
N SER A 109 -12.24 8.77 9.53
CA SER A 109 -11.45 8.16 10.60
C SER A 109 -10.42 9.14 11.17
N ARG A 110 -10.08 8.94 12.45
CA ARG A 110 -9.06 9.77 13.13
C ARG A 110 -7.75 9.77 12.34
N GLN A 111 -7.21 10.96 12.08
CA GLN A 111 -6.01 11.17 11.25
C GLN A 111 -6.13 10.48 9.87
N GLN A 112 -7.35 10.38 9.35
CA GLN A 112 -7.64 9.73 8.08
C GLN A 112 -7.08 8.29 7.98
N THR A 113 -6.99 7.60 9.12
CA THR A 113 -6.46 6.25 9.23
C THR A 113 -7.54 5.33 9.77
N PHE A 114 -8.07 4.49 8.91
CA PHE A 114 -9.03 3.45 9.24
C PHE A 114 -8.31 2.14 9.56
N ILE A 115 -8.63 1.54 10.72
CA ILE A 115 -8.04 0.27 11.15
C ILE A 115 -9.18 -0.68 11.49
N ALA A 116 -9.17 -1.87 10.92
CA ALA A 116 -10.16 -2.90 11.16
C ALA A 116 -9.54 -4.30 11.25
N ASP A 117 -10.21 -5.17 12.01
CA ASP A 117 -9.87 -6.59 12.04
C ASP A 117 -10.31 -7.27 10.74
N ILE A 118 -9.40 -8.05 10.15
CA ILE A 118 -9.68 -8.91 9.01
C ILE A 118 -10.36 -10.16 9.56
N VAL A 119 -11.54 -10.49 9.03
CA VAL A 119 -12.33 -11.64 9.47
C VAL A 119 -12.78 -12.49 8.29
N MET A 120 -13.00 -13.77 8.53
CA MET A 120 -13.68 -14.63 7.55
C MET A 120 -15.20 -14.36 7.56
N PRO A 121 -15.89 -14.49 6.43
CA PRO A 121 -17.34 -14.36 6.38
C PRO A 121 -18.03 -15.22 7.46
N GLY A 122 -18.89 -14.59 8.27
CA GLY A 122 -19.60 -15.25 9.34
C GLY A 122 -18.77 -15.66 10.56
N LYS A 123 -17.53 -15.17 10.67
CA LYS A 123 -16.65 -15.37 11.83
C LYS A 123 -16.31 -14.03 12.49
N THR A 124 -15.93 -14.08 13.77
CA THR A 124 -15.54 -12.91 14.56
C THR A 124 -14.05 -12.89 14.92
N ASN A 125 -13.37 -14.03 14.74
CA ASN A 125 -11.95 -14.14 15.08
C ASN A 125 -11.11 -13.34 14.10
N SER A 126 -10.31 -12.42 14.61
CA SER A 126 -9.36 -11.62 13.84
C SER A 126 -8.29 -12.50 13.20
N ARG A 127 -7.96 -12.18 11.96
CA ARG A 127 -6.88 -12.80 11.18
C ARG A 127 -5.81 -11.77 10.79
N GLY A 128 -5.64 -10.78 11.60
CA GLY A 128 -4.78 -9.63 11.40
C GLY A 128 -5.59 -8.34 11.25
N LYS A 129 -4.88 -7.26 10.99
CA LYS A 129 -5.50 -5.94 10.82
C LYS A 129 -5.25 -5.40 9.42
N LEU A 130 -6.28 -4.80 8.83
CA LEU A 130 -6.19 -3.96 7.67
C LEU A 130 -6.09 -2.51 8.12
N ILE A 131 -5.16 -1.78 7.54
CA ILE A 131 -5.00 -0.35 7.74
C ILE A 131 -5.20 0.32 6.38
N VAL A 132 -6.15 1.24 6.29
CA VAL A 132 -6.38 2.06 5.10
C VAL A 132 -6.20 3.52 5.49
N ARG A 133 -5.20 4.17 4.89
CA ARG A 133 -4.98 5.61 5.04
C ARG A 133 -5.54 6.32 3.84
N ALA A 134 -6.37 7.34 4.09
CA ALA A 134 -6.89 8.22 3.07
C ALA A 134 -6.05 9.49 2.99
N ASP A 135 -5.88 10.03 1.78
CA ASP A 135 -5.29 11.34 1.56
C ASP A 135 -6.07 12.07 0.46
N SER A 136 -6.25 13.37 0.60
CA SER A 136 -6.89 14.18 -0.44
C SER A 136 -5.95 14.34 -1.63
N VAL A 137 -6.48 14.10 -2.84
CA VAL A 137 -5.67 14.22 -4.06
C VAL A 137 -5.59 15.67 -4.50
N LYS A 138 -4.37 16.21 -4.56
CA LYS A 138 -4.07 17.49 -5.23
C LYS A 138 -3.61 17.20 -6.65
N GLU A 139 -4.43 17.53 -7.63
CA GLU A 139 -4.07 17.30 -9.03
C GLU A 139 -2.98 18.27 -9.49
N SER A 140 -2.04 17.73 -10.25
CA SER A 140 -0.96 18.48 -10.89
C SER A 140 -0.44 17.71 -12.09
N ASN A 141 0.00 18.44 -13.11
CA ASN A 141 0.67 17.87 -14.28
C ASN A 141 2.20 17.75 -14.07
N MET A 142 2.68 18.00 -12.85
CA MET A 142 4.10 17.91 -12.53
C MET A 142 4.60 16.46 -12.63
N GLU A 143 5.66 16.25 -13.37
CA GLU A 143 6.44 15.01 -13.39
C GLU A 143 7.77 15.21 -12.70
N ILE A 144 8.18 14.24 -11.90
CA ILE A 144 9.43 14.24 -11.15
C ILE A 144 10.23 13.03 -11.59
N THR A 145 11.44 13.29 -12.09
CA THR A 145 12.41 12.25 -12.43
C THR A 145 13.59 12.33 -11.47
N MET A 146 13.95 11.20 -10.87
CA MET A 146 15.06 11.12 -9.95
C MET A 146 15.88 9.85 -10.17
N ARG A 147 17.15 9.90 -9.78
CA ARG A 147 18.04 8.76 -9.65
C ARG A 147 18.65 8.81 -8.26
N VAL A 148 18.55 7.72 -7.53
CA VAL A 148 19.00 7.62 -6.13
C VAL A 148 20.13 6.63 -6.05
N GLY A 149 21.12 6.94 -5.20
CA GLY A 149 22.24 6.04 -4.89
C GLY A 149 22.67 6.19 -3.46
N GLY A 150 23.34 5.17 -2.94
CA GLY A 150 24.03 5.19 -1.66
C GLY A 150 25.54 5.25 -1.87
N LEU A 151 26.26 5.78 -0.90
CA LEU A 151 27.72 5.79 -0.88
C LEU A 151 28.22 5.29 0.46
N ASN A 152 29.12 4.30 0.42
CA ASN A 152 29.72 3.71 1.62
C ASN A 152 28.69 3.25 2.66
N LEU A 153 27.65 2.56 2.21
CA LEU A 153 26.62 2.02 3.11
C LEU A 153 27.27 0.95 4.03
N PRO A 154 26.82 0.87 5.29
CA PRO A 154 27.39 -0.09 6.23
C PRO A 154 27.07 -1.52 5.82
N THR A 155 28.07 -2.42 5.95
CA THR A 155 27.86 -3.86 5.81
C THR A 155 27.20 -4.40 7.06
N THR A 156 26.25 -5.30 6.88
CA THR A 156 25.68 -6.15 7.95
C THR A 156 26.12 -7.60 7.78
N ALA A 157 26.91 -7.91 6.74
CA ALA A 157 27.44 -9.24 6.51
C ALA A 157 28.47 -9.61 7.59
N SER A 158 28.23 -10.72 8.26
CA SER A 158 29.09 -11.23 9.35
C SER A 158 30.25 -12.11 8.87
N CYS A 159 30.29 -12.49 7.59
CA CYS A 159 31.34 -13.27 6.99
C CYS A 159 31.64 -12.84 5.55
N LEU A 160 32.85 -13.21 5.04
CA LEU A 160 33.27 -12.92 3.67
C LEU A 160 32.47 -13.66 2.59
N CYS A 161 31.66 -14.65 2.98
CA CYS A 161 30.83 -15.45 2.10
C CYS A 161 29.36 -14.96 1.99
N ALA A 162 29.02 -13.88 2.67
CA ALA A 162 27.66 -13.33 2.64
C ALA A 162 27.61 -12.07 1.75
N ASN A 163 26.62 -12.02 0.86
CA ASN A 163 26.38 -10.85 0.01
C ASN A 163 25.43 -9.86 0.70
N ASN A 164 25.78 -8.58 0.58
CA ASN A 164 24.89 -7.49 0.94
C ASN A 164 23.91 -7.26 -0.22
N ASN A 165 22.61 -7.28 0.07
CA ASN A 165 21.56 -6.93 -0.89
C ASN A 165 20.93 -5.63 -0.43
N ILE A 166 21.24 -4.54 -1.12
CA ILE A 166 20.76 -3.22 -0.73
C ILE A 166 19.46 -2.92 -1.43
N TYR A 167 18.40 -2.73 -0.65
CA TYR A 167 17.07 -2.32 -1.08
C TYR A 167 16.86 -0.84 -0.84
N LEU A 168 16.07 -0.20 -1.67
CA LEU A 168 15.62 1.17 -1.47
C LEU A 168 14.09 1.22 -1.52
N GLU A 169 13.50 1.81 -0.50
CA GLU A 169 12.09 2.20 -0.48
C GLU A 169 11.96 3.72 -0.37
N ILE A 170 11.03 4.30 -1.10
CA ILE A 170 10.69 5.72 -1.03
C ILE A 170 9.32 5.85 -0.37
N TYR A 171 9.24 6.75 0.61
CA TYR A 171 8.01 7.07 1.32
C TYR A 171 7.74 8.57 1.27
N ARG A 172 6.47 8.95 1.20
CA ARG A 172 5.97 10.30 1.42
C ARG A 172 5.43 10.40 2.85
N GLY A 173 5.81 11.43 3.58
CA GLY A 173 5.27 11.73 4.90
C GLY A 173 4.09 12.68 4.86
N THR A 174 3.38 12.76 5.98
CA THR A 174 2.47 13.88 6.28
C THR A 174 3.26 15.07 6.82
N PRO A 175 2.72 16.30 6.79
CA PRO A 175 3.40 17.48 7.35
C PRO A 175 3.84 17.29 8.81
N GLU A 176 3.03 16.57 9.58
CA GLU A 176 3.29 16.30 11.00
C GLU A 176 4.27 15.14 11.24
N LEU A 177 4.79 14.50 10.17
CA LEU A 177 5.68 13.33 10.23
C LEU A 177 5.09 12.11 10.98
N THR A 178 3.77 12.07 11.13
CA THR A 178 3.08 11.01 11.89
C THR A 178 2.75 9.80 11.04
N ASN A 179 2.55 9.99 9.74
CA ASN A 179 2.22 8.94 8.79
C ASN A 179 3.16 8.95 7.60
N TRP A 180 3.46 7.75 7.09
CA TRP A 180 4.29 7.54 5.92
C TRP A 180 3.57 6.62 4.93
N PHE A 181 3.54 7.03 3.66
CA PHE A 181 2.92 6.30 2.57
C PHE A 181 4.01 5.81 1.64
N LYS A 182 4.05 4.51 1.38
CA LYS A 182 4.99 3.93 0.43
C LYS A 182 4.68 4.44 -0.97
N VAL A 183 5.69 4.96 -1.65
CA VAL A 183 5.59 5.50 -3.01
C VAL A 183 6.20 4.55 -4.01
N LYS A 184 7.38 3.99 -3.67
CA LYS A 184 8.15 3.12 -4.57
C LYS A 184 9.10 2.24 -3.78
N ASP A 185 9.26 1.01 -4.25
CA ASP A 185 10.39 0.14 -3.91
C ASP A 185 11.21 -0.19 -5.16
N PHE A 186 12.45 -0.59 -4.95
CA PHE A 186 13.38 -0.93 -6.02
C PHE A 186 13.94 -2.32 -5.81
N ASP A 187 14.21 -3.01 -6.91
CA ASP A 187 14.91 -4.28 -6.88
C ASP A 187 16.28 -4.13 -6.20
N PRO A 188 16.73 -5.15 -5.46
CA PRO A 188 17.97 -5.07 -4.71
C PRO A 188 19.19 -4.95 -5.61
N VAL A 189 20.16 -4.14 -5.15
CA VAL A 189 21.52 -4.14 -5.72
C VAL A 189 22.40 -5.08 -4.91
N VAL A 190 22.81 -6.17 -5.55
CA VAL A 190 23.55 -7.27 -4.91
C VAL A 190 25.06 -6.98 -4.87
N GLY A 191 25.69 -7.25 -3.73
CA GLY A 191 27.15 -7.23 -3.58
C GLY A 191 27.78 -5.86 -3.65
N ASN A 192 27.01 -4.76 -3.56
CA ASN A 192 27.54 -3.41 -3.73
C ASN A 192 27.05 -2.48 -2.61
N LEU A 193 27.99 -1.96 -1.82
CA LEU A 193 27.72 -0.97 -0.77
C LEU A 193 27.65 0.47 -1.28
N ASN A 194 27.83 0.68 -2.59
CA ASN A 194 27.63 1.93 -3.30
C ASN A 194 26.55 1.76 -4.39
N PRO A 195 25.32 1.36 -4.02
CA PRO A 195 24.30 1.06 -4.99
C PRO A 195 23.85 2.30 -5.75
N VAL A 196 23.52 2.11 -7.03
CA VAL A 196 22.83 3.12 -7.84
C VAL A 196 21.58 2.46 -8.40
N PHE A 197 20.42 2.96 -8.02
CA PHE A 197 19.14 2.43 -8.45
C PHE A 197 18.75 2.98 -9.83
N SER A 198 17.82 2.31 -10.49
CA SER A 198 17.28 2.74 -11.79
C SER A 198 16.62 4.11 -11.68
N THR A 199 16.63 4.85 -12.79
CA THR A 199 15.91 6.13 -12.85
C THR A 199 14.42 5.88 -12.68
N PHE A 200 13.80 6.66 -11.80
CA PHE A 200 12.38 6.60 -11.47
C PHE A 200 11.70 7.90 -11.86
N THR A 201 10.64 7.82 -12.65
CA THR A 201 9.79 8.95 -13.04
C THR A 201 8.37 8.70 -12.54
N CYS A 202 7.81 9.68 -11.87
CA CYS A 202 6.43 9.61 -11.37
C CYS A 202 5.75 10.97 -11.42
N LYS A 203 4.43 10.96 -11.31
CA LYS A 203 3.66 12.20 -11.15
C LYS A 203 3.95 12.82 -9.77
N GLY A 204 3.99 14.16 -9.71
CA GLY A 204 4.15 14.88 -8.44
C GLY A 204 3.07 14.54 -7.41
N GLN A 205 1.86 14.24 -7.89
CA GLN A 205 0.77 13.74 -7.05
C GLN A 205 1.16 12.42 -6.32
N GLN A 206 1.82 11.49 -7.00
CA GLN A 206 2.26 10.22 -6.42
C GLN A 206 3.38 10.42 -5.40
N LEU A 207 4.40 11.21 -5.74
CA LEU A 207 5.56 11.39 -4.87
C LEU A 207 5.26 12.27 -3.66
N CYS A 208 4.65 13.43 -3.86
CA CYS A 208 4.49 14.46 -2.83
C CYS A 208 3.09 15.08 -2.78
N ASN A 209 2.07 14.39 -3.32
CA ASN A 209 0.71 14.93 -3.45
C ASN A 209 0.68 16.34 -4.05
N SER A 210 1.56 16.60 -5.02
CA SER A 210 1.78 17.90 -5.67
C SER A 210 2.17 19.05 -4.73
N ASP A 211 2.67 18.72 -3.54
CA ASP A 211 3.19 19.67 -2.56
C ASP A 211 4.67 19.35 -2.29
N MET A 212 5.56 20.16 -2.86
CA MET A 212 7.02 19.98 -2.76
C MET A 212 7.58 20.17 -1.34
N ASN A 213 6.77 20.64 -0.40
CA ASN A 213 7.17 20.78 1.00
C ASN A 213 6.89 19.52 1.83
N LEU A 214 6.17 18.53 1.27
CA LEU A 214 5.97 17.27 1.98
C LEU A 214 7.28 16.49 2.11
N PRO A 215 7.53 15.92 3.30
CA PRO A 215 8.77 15.17 3.55
C PRO A 215 8.80 13.87 2.74
N ILE A 216 9.96 13.58 2.16
CA ILE A 216 10.24 12.33 1.47
C ILE A 216 11.33 11.59 2.24
N MET A 217 11.07 10.32 2.53
CA MET A 217 12.04 9.43 3.19
C MET A 217 12.59 8.42 2.19
N PHE A 218 13.92 8.34 2.12
CA PHE A 218 14.64 7.31 1.40
C PHE A 218 15.15 6.30 2.43
N LYS A 219 14.58 5.11 2.42
CA LYS A 219 14.91 4.05 3.38
C LYS A 219 15.77 2.99 2.70
N PHE A 220 17.05 2.95 3.07
CA PHE A 220 17.96 1.91 2.63
C PHE A 220 17.94 0.76 3.63
N MET A 221 17.78 -0.45 3.11
CA MET A 221 17.80 -1.67 3.88
C MET A 221 18.85 -2.61 3.33
N ASN A 222 19.48 -3.40 4.19
CA ASN A 222 20.44 -4.41 3.79
C ASN A 222 19.95 -5.78 4.28
N GLN A 223 19.68 -6.68 3.35
CA GLN A 223 19.37 -8.07 3.64
C GLN A 223 20.58 -8.92 3.26
N VAL A 224 21.16 -9.60 4.23
CA VAL A 224 22.29 -10.52 3.99
C VAL A 224 21.72 -11.84 3.54
N SER A 225 22.12 -12.31 2.37
CA SER A 225 21.87 -13.67 1.91
C SER A 225 23.13 -14.52 2.06
N ALA A 226 22.98 -15.72 2.60
CA ALA A 226 24.01 -16.74 2.50
C ALA A 226 24.12 -17.19 1.03
N THR A 227 25.33 -17.25 0.50
CA THR A 227 25.64 -17.84 -0.81
C THR A 227 25.66 -19.35 -0.70
#